data_eaa8da5f28a76b88e4899ffff355b553
#
_entry.id   eaa8da5f28a76b88e4899ffff355b553
#
_cell.length_a   1.000
_cell.length_b   1.000
_cell.length_c   1.000
_cell.angle_alpha   90.00
_cell.angle_beta   90.00
_cell.angle_gamma   90.00
#
_symmetry.space_group_name_H-M   'P 1'
#
loop_
_entity.id
_entity.type
_entity.pdbx_description
1 polymer ?
#
loop_
_entity_poly.entity_id
_entity_poly.type
_entity_poly.pdbx_seq_one_letter_code
_entity_poly.pdbx_strand_id
1 'polypeptide(L)'
;MERAVIIGSGNLAEALARAVAKSGLKLVQIFARNAARGQQVAALAGTQWTSDPAGLAEADIYLIAVSDRAVAEAAASLPIPAGAVVAHTAGSVPLEALPGQPVRRAVFYPLQTFTKGREVDFSQIPVFLETDDEALRPELEAFARRLSRTVIWADSACRAKAHLAAVFACNFVNHMY
;
A
#
# COMPACT_ATOMS: atom_id res chain seq x y z
N MET A 1 6.05 11.16 8.45
CA MET A 1 6.42 10.36 7.27
C MET A 1 6.19 11.17 6.00
N GLU A 2 7.26 11.38 5.22
CA GLU A 2 7.22 12.21 3.99
C GLU A 2 7.68 11.44 2.75
N ARG A 3 8.50 10.39 2.95
CA ARG A 3 9.14 9.61 1.89
C ARG A 3 8.57 8.20 1.83
N ALA A 4 8.06 7.80 0.66
CA ALA A 4 7.46 6.48 0.45
C ALA A 4 8.16 5.71 -0.67
N VAL A 5 8.26 4.39 -0.49
CA VAL A 5 8.57 3.41 -1.54
C VAL A 5 7.33 2.53 -1.72
N ILE A 6 6.97 2.25 -2.96
CA ILE A 6 5.91 1.28 -3.27
C ILE A 6 6.55 -0.01 -3.81
N ILE A 7 6.19 -1.12 -3.18
CA ILE A 7 6.64 -2.46 -3.54
C ILE A 7 5.51 -3.15 -4.29
N GLY A 8 5.69 -3.32 -5.60
CA GLY A 8 4.69 -3.85 -6.52
C GLY A 8 4.47 -2.94 -7.72
N SER A 9 3.82 -3.48 -8.75
CA SER A 9 3.49 -2.77 -9.99
C SER A 9 2.11 -3.14 -10.53
N GLY A 10 1.23 -3.66 -9.67
CA GLY A 10 -0.16 -3.96 -10.00
C GLY A 10 -1.03 -2.70 -10.11
N ASN A 11 -2.33 -2.90 -10.28
CA ASN A 11 -3.28 -1.80 -10.45
C ASN A 11 -3.36 -0.90 -9.20
N LEU A 12 -3.33 -1.49 -8.01
CA LEU A 12 -3.29 -0.74 -6.76
C LEU A 12 -1.97 0.03 -6.63
N ALA A 13 -0.83 -0.59 -6.95
CA ALA A 13 0.47 0.10 -6.92
C ALA A 13 0.49 1.31 -7.85
N GLU A 14 -0.09 1.21 -9.05
CA GLU A 14 -0.25 2.35 -9.96
C GLU A 14 -1.11 3.45 -9.36
N ALA A 15 -2.28 3.11 -8.81
CA ALA A 15 -3.19 4.08 -8.20
C ALA A 15 -2.53 4.80 -7.00
N LEU A 16 -1.84 4.06 -6.13
CA LEU A 16 -1.07 4.60 -5.02
C LEU A 16 0.07 5.51 -5.49
N ALA A 17 0.82 5.10 -6.52
CA ALA A 17 1.92 5.89 -7.05
C ALA A 17 1.42 7.26 -7.56
N ARG A 18 0.32 7.29 -8.29
CA ARG A 18 -0.33 8.52 -8.74
C ARG A 18 -0.83 9.37 -7.57
N ALA A 19 -1.43 8.75 -6.56
CA ALA A 19 -1.95 9.45 -5.39
C ALA A 19 -0.82 10.09 -4.57
N VAL A 20 0.25 9.34 -4.29
CA VAL A 20 1.43 9.85 -3.55
C VAL A 20 2.08 11.00 -4.32
N ALA A 21 2.27 10.87 -5.63
CA ALA A 21 2.86 11.92 -6.45
C ALA A 21 2.04 13.23 -6.46
N LYS A 22 0.69 13.13 -6.35
CA LYS A 22 -0.21 14.29 -6.31
C LYS A 22 -0.39 14.90 -4.92
N SER A 23 -0.03 14.19 -3.84
CA SER A 23 -0.31 14.58 -2.44
C SER A 23 0.73 15.54 -1.83
N GLY A 24 1.83 15.82 -2.53
CA GLY A 24 2.99 16.52 -2.00
C GLY A 24 3.91 15.66 -1.12
N LEU A 25 3.61 14.36 -0.95
CA LEU A 25 4.53 13.39 -0.40
C LEU A 25 5.59 13.04 -1.46
N LYS A 26 6.75 12.55 -1.03
CA LYS A 26 7.82 12.15 -1.94
C LYS A 26 7.74 10.65 -2.22
N LEU A 27 7.27 10.28 -3.42
CA LEU A 27 7.47 8.90 -3.90
C LEU A 27 8.92 8.75 -4.35
N VAL A 28 9.70 7.99 -3.57
CA VAL A 28 11.15 7.85 -3.79
C VAL A 28 11.44 6.84 -4.88
N GLN A 29 10.69 5.72 -4.89
CA GLN A 29 10.98 4.61 -5.80
C GLN A 29 9.78 3.66 -5.93
N ILE A 30 9.70 3.01 -7.08
CA ILE A 30 8.91 1.79 -7.29
C ILE A 30 9.87 0.59 -7.27
N PHE A 31 9.62 -0.37 -6.39
CA PHE A 31 10.30 -1.66 -6.41
C PHE A 31 9.38 -2.71 -7.05
N ALA A 32 9.78 -3.32 -8.16
CA ALA A 32 8.96 -4.33 -8.82
C ALA A 32 9.79 -5.34 -9.62
N ARG A 33 9.47 -6.62 -9.51
CA ARG A 33 10.14 -7.73 -10.25
C ARG A 33 9.84 -7.66 -11.76
N ASN A 34 8.65 -7.23 -12.15
CA ASN A 34 8.31 -7.04 -13.56
C ASN A 34 8.84 -5.69 -14.04
N ALA A 35 9.95 -5.71 -14.80
CA ALA A 35 10.63 -4.52 -15.27
C ALA A 35 9.75 -3.60 -16.12
N ALA A 36 9.06 -4.15 -17.12
CA ALA A 36 8.23 -3.36 -18.02
C ALA A 36 7.12 -2.62 -17.27
N ARG A 37 6.45 -3.33 -16.34
CA ARG A 37 5.36 -2.73 -15.55
C ARG A 37 5.88 -1.78 -14.48
N GLY A 38 7.00 -2.12 -13.83
CA GLY A 38 7.64 -1.27 -12.82
C GLY A 38 8.10 0.06 -13.40
N GLN A 39 8.76 0.04 -14.56
CA GLN A 39 9.17 1.25 -15.28
C GLN A 39 7.98 2.11 -15.70
N GLN A 40 6.91 1.48 -16.19
CA GLN A 40 5.69 2.20 -16.56
C GLN A 40 5.08 2.93 -15.37
N VAL A 41 4.92 2.25 -14.22
CA VAL A 41 4.36 2.87 -13.00
C VAL A 41 5.25 3.98 -12.48
N ALA A 42 6.57 3.78 -12.48
CA ALA A 42 7.54 4.80 -12.07
C ALA A 42 7.48 6.04 -12.96
N ALA A 43 7.41 5.87 -14.27
CA ALA A 43 7.29 6.98 -15.23
C ALA A 43 5.99 7.78 -15.02
N LEU A 44 4.86 7.11 -14.77
CA LEU A 44 3.58 7.76 -14.50
C LEU A 44 3.59 8.64 -13.23
N ALA A 45 4.42 8.29 -12.26
CA ALA A 45 4.54 9.01 -10.98
C ALA A 45 5.78 9.93 -10.91
N GLY A 46 6.56 10.01 -11.97
CA GLY A 46 7.77 10.84 -12.02
C GLY A 46 8.87 10.38 -11.06
N THR A 47 9.00 9.08 -10.83
CA THR A 47 9.99 8.48 -9.93
C THR A 47 10.85 7.41 -10.63
N GLN A 48 11.78 6.82 -9.91
CA GLN A 48 12.65 5.75 -10.41
C GLN A 48 12.10 4.36 -10.04
N TRP A 49 12.58 3.36 -10.78
CA TRP A 49 12.26 1.96 -10.56
C TRP A 49 13.52 1.13 -10.32
N THR A 50 13.40 0.07 -9.54
CA THR A 50 14.38 -1.01 -9.43
C THR A 50 13.71 -2.36 -9.23
N SER A 51 14.39 -3.44 -9.60
CA SER A 51 14.09 -4.83 -9.23
C SER A 51 15.20 -5.45 -8.36
N ASP A 52 16.27 -4.71 -8.14
CA ASP A 52 17.39 -5.15 -7.34
C ASP A 52 17.16 -4.78 -5.87
N PRO A 53 17.07 -5.77 -4.95
CA PRO A 53 16.94 -5.49 -3.53
C PRO A 53 18.08 -4.62 -2.96
N ALA A 54 19.31 -4.76 -3.49
CA ALA A 54 20.43 -3.92 -3.07
C ALA A 54 20.27 -2.45 -3.47
N GLY A 55 19.45 -2.18 -4.48
CA GLY A 55 19.11 -0.83 -4.94
C GLY A 55 17.84 -0.25 -4.28
N LEU A 56 17.31 -0.89 -3.24
CA LEU A 56 16.13 -0.37 -2.52
C LEU A 56 16.45 0.97 -1.85
N ALA A 57 15.69 2.00 -2.20
CA ALA A 57 15.90 3.34 -1.66
C ALA A 57 15.42 3.44 -0.21
N GLU A 58 16.10 4.26 0.60
CA GLU A 58 15.65 4.58 1.94
C GLU A 58 14.39 5.45 1.93
N ALA A 59 13.43 5.10 2.77
CA ALA A 59 12.16 5.82 2.94
C ALA A 59 11.63 5.67 4.36
N ASP A 60 10.64 6.49 4.71
CA ASP A 60 9.97 6.41 6.01
C ASP A 60 8.94 5.27 6.04
N ILE A 61 8.30 5.03 4.89
CA ILE A 61 7.27 3.99 4.73
C ILE A 61 7.45 3.19 3.43
N TYR A 62 7.30 1.89 3.54
CA TYR A 62 7.30 0.92 2.44
C TYR A 62 5.90 0.33 2.30
N LEU A 63 5.21 0.68 1.22
CA LEU A 63 3.85 0.21 0.92
C LEU A 63 3.91 -1.04 0.06
N ILE A 64 3.56 -2.19 0.62
CA ILE A 64 3.56 -3.48 -0.07
C ILE A 64 2.24 -3.67 -0.81
N ALA A 65 2.25 -3.41 -2.10
CA ALA A 65 1.12 -3.47 -3.03
C ALA A 65 1.28 -4.62 -4.03
N VAL A 66 1.44 -5.82 -3.51
CA VAL A 66 1.52 -7.08 -4.25
C VAL A 66 0.27 -7.93 -4.00
N SER A 67 0.17 -9.12 -4.62
CA SER A 67 -0.92 -10.06 -4.33
C SER A 67 -0.87 -10.54 -2.87
N ASP A 68 -2.02 -10.82 -2.26
CA ASP A 68 -2.14 -11.21 -0.85
C ASP A 68 -1.16 -12.32 -0.43
N ARG A 69 -1.04 -13.36 -1.27
CA ARG A 69 -0.12 -14.49 -1.06
C ARG A 69 1.36 -14.12 -1.08
N ALA A 70 1.73 -12.99 -1.67
CA ALA A 70 3.12 -12.54 -1.79
C ALA A 70 3.52 -11.51 -0.74
N VAL A 71 2.60 -11.06 0.11
CA VAL A 71 2.86 -9.99 1.10
C VAL A 71 3.99 -10.38 2.06
N ALA A 72 3.89 -11.55 2.69
CA ALA A 72 4.88 -12.00 3.68
C ALA A 72 6.27 -12.19 3.07
N GLU A 73 6.35 -12.83 1.89
CA GLU A 73 7.61 -13.02 1.16
C GLU A 73 8.24 -11.68 0.77
N ALA A 74 7.45 -10.76 0.21
CA ALA A 74 7.94 -9.45 -0.20
C ALA A 74 8.47 -8.64 0.99
N ALA A 75 7.78 -8.69 2.15
CA ALA A 75 8.23 -8.02 3.35
C ALA A 75 9.52 -8.59 3.93
N ALA A 76 9.68 -9.93 3.90
CA ALA A 76 10.84 -10.61 4.47
C ALA A 76 12.09 -10.57 3.57
N SER A 77 11.91 -10.44 2.26
CA SER A 77 13.01 -10.53 1.28
C SER A 77 13.75 -9.21 1.03
N LEU A 78 13.21 -8.08 1.47
CA LEU A 78 13.77 -6.77 1.19
C LEU A 78 14.58 -6.22 2.37
N PRO A 79 15.72 -5.55 2.12
CA PRO A 79 16.58 -4.97 3.17
C PRO A 79 15.99 -3.64 3.67
N ILE A 80 14.82 -3.70 4.28
CA ILE A 80 14.14 -2.51 4.82
C ILE A 80 14.86 -2.06 6.08
N PRO A 81 15.20 -0.77 6.21
CA PRO A 81 15.93 -0.26 7.37
C PRO A 81 15.15 -0.43 8.69
N ALA A 82 15.89 -0.66 9.77
CA ALA A 82 15.33 -0.69 11.11
C ALA A 82 14.63 0.64 11.45
N GLY A 83 13.48 0.56 12.10
CA GLY A 83 12.65 1.72 12.45
C GLY A 83 11.77 2.26 11.32
N ALA A 84 11.98 1.83 10.07
CA ALA A 84 11.08 2.19 8.98
C ALA A 84 9.72 1.49 9.12
N VAL A 85 8.69 2.11 8.57
CA VAL A 85 7.34 1.54 8.54
C VAL A 85 7.18 0.62 7.34
N VAL A 86 6.68 -0.60 7.56
CA VAL A 86 6.27 -1.53 6.52
C VAL A 86 4.78 -1.71 6.59
N ALA A 87 4.06 -1.33 5.55
CA ALA A 87 2.61 -1.44 5.51
C ALA A 87 2.14 -2.25 4.30
N HIS A 88 1.36 -3.31 4.53
CA HIS A 88 0.70 -3.98 3.41
C HIS A 88 -0.65 -3.34 3.09
N THR A 89 -1.13 -3.59 1.87
CA THR A 89 -2.35 -2.99 1.33
C THR A 89 -3.47 -4.00 1.09
N ALA A 90 -3.38 -5.18 1.71
CA ALA A 90 -4.33 -6.27 1.52
C ALA A 90 -5.50 -6.20 2.53
N GLY A 91 -6.71 -6.49 2.05
CA GLY A 91 -7.91 -6.50 2.90
C GLY A 91 -8.04 -7.72 3.79
N SER A 92 -7.59 -8.90 3.30
CA SER A 92 -7.76 -10.19 3.96
C SER A 92 -6.53 -10.68 4.72
N VAL A 93 -5.37 -10.06 4.52
CA VAL A 93 -4.11 -10.49 5.14
C VAL A 93 -4.00 -9.88 6.55
N PRO A 94 -3.70 -10.68 7.59
CA PRO A 94 -3.53 -10.14 8.94
C PRO A 94 -2.23 -9.33 9.09
N LEU A 95 -2.19 -8.42 10.08
CA LEU A 95 -1.01 -7.60 10.38
C LEU A 95 0.23 -8.45 10.66
N GLU A 96 0.04 -9.60 11.30
CA GLU A 96 1.10 -10.53 11.70
C GLU A 96 1.80 -11.22 10.51
N ALA A 97 1.27 -11.09 9.29
CA ALA A 97 1.96 -11.55 8.09
C ALA A 97 3.20 -10.70 7.77
N LEU A 98 3.29 -9.49 8.34
CA LEU A 98 4.48 -8.66 8.25
C LEU A 98 5.49 -9.01 9.37
N PRO A 99 6.80 -8.87 9.11
CA PRO A 99 7.81 -9.00 10.16
C PRO A 99 7.57 -7.95 11.25
N GLY A 100 7.87 -8.33 12.50
CA GLY A 100 7.91 -7.39 13.61
C GLY A 100 9.25 -6.66 13.68
N GLN A 101 9.66 -6.26 14.89
CA GLN A 101 10.95 -5.59 15.12
C GLN A 101 12.09 -6.25 14.29
N PRO A 102 13.01 -5.47 13.72
CA PRO A 102 13.25 -4.05 13.96
C PRO A 102 12.45 -3.06 13.09
N VAL A 103 11.55 -3.52 12.23
CA VAL A 103 10.64 -2.64 11.48
C VAL A 103 9.34 -2.40 12.23
N ARG A 104 8.66 -1.31 11.90
CA ARG A 104 7.35 -0.95 12.45
C ARG A 104 6.28 -1.38 11.46
N ARG A 105 5.48 -2.38 11.82
CA ARG A 105 4.48 -2.95 10.91
C ARG A 105 3.14 -2.22 10.97
N ALA A 106 2.50 -2.13 9.81
CA ALA A 106 1.20 -1.49 9.67
C ALA A 106 0.38 -2.11 8.54
N VAL A 107 -0.90 -1.76 8.49
CA VAL A 107 -1.77 -1.95 7.33
C VAL A 107 -2.21 -0.59 6.83
N PHE A 108 -2.20 -0.43 5.51
CA PHE A 108 -2.74 0.70 4.79
C PHE A 108 -3.62 0.15 3.67
N TYR A 109 -4.87 -0.16 3.98
CA TYR A 109 -5.77 -0.83 3.04
C TYR A 109 -6.81 0.12 2.44
N PRO A 110 -6.68 0.52 1.16
CA PRO A 110 -7.72 1.27 0.45
C PRO A 110 -8.84 0.33 0.01
N LEU A 111 -10.05 0.62 0.44
CA LEU A 111 -11.25 -0.17 0.12
C LEU A 111 -11.79 0.22 -1.25
N GLN A 112 -11.22 -0.34 -2.31
CA GLN A 112 -11.62 -0.07 -3.70
C GLN A 112 -11.16 -1.21 -4.62
N THR A 113 -11.87 -1.41 -5.73
CA THR A 113 -11.41 -2.23 -6.86
C THR A 113 -10.63 -1.35 -7.83
N PHE A 114 -9.37 -1.74 -8.11
CA PHE A 114 -8.49 -1.00 -9.00
C PHE A 114 -8.37 -1.67 -10.36
N THR A 115 -8.60 -0.91 -11.42
CA THR A 115 -8.51 -1.38 -12.81
C THR A 115 -7.34 -0.71 -13.50
N LYS A 116 -6.61 -1.49 -14.30
CA LYS A 116 -5.44 -1.01 -15.06
C LYS A 116 -5.79 0.22 -15.91
N GLY A 117 -4.97 1.25 -15.79
CA GLY A 117 -5.09 2.47 -16.59
C GLY A 117 -6.27 3.38 -16.23
N ARG A 118 -7.11 2.99 -15.28
CA ARG A 118 -8.20 3.84 -14.81
C ARG A 118 -7.69 4.78 -13.72
N GLU A 119 -7.79 6.08 -13.95
CA GLU A 119 -7.57 7.07 -12.89
C GLU A 119 -8.74 7.04 -11.89
N VAL A 120 -8.38 7.07 -10.62
CA VAL A 120 -9.33 7.17 -9.52
C VAL A 120 -8.98 8.40 -8.68
N ASP A 121 -10.00 9.07 -8.17
CA ASP A 121 -9.80 10.08 -7.13
C ASP A 121 -9.55 9.36 -5.80
N PHE A 122 -8.28 9.16 -5.48
CA PHE A 122 -7.87 8.42 -4.28
C PHE A 122 -8.36 9.10 -3.00
N SER A 123 -8.63 10.42 -3.02
CA SER A 123 -9.15 11.15 -1.88
C SER A 123 -10.54 10.69 -1.43
N GLN A 124 -11.30 10.06 -2.30
CA GLN A 124 -12.64 9.52 -2.02
C GLN A 124 -12.62 8.07 -1.54
N ILE A 125 -11.47 7.40 -1.61
CA ILE A 125 -11.34 5.98 -1.25
C ILE A 125 -11.14 5.86 0.26
N PRO A 126 -12.02 5.16 1.00
CA PRO A 126 -11.78 4.88 2.41
C PRO A 126 -10.50 4.06 2.60
N VAL A 127 -9.67 4.46 3.56
CA VAL A 127 -8.43 3.76 3.91
C VAL A 127 -8.55 3.22 5.31
N PHE A 128 -8.38 1.89 5.45
CA PHE A 128 -8.31 1.22 6.74
C PHE A 128 -6.87 1.16 7.21
N LEU A 129 -6.65 1.52 8.46
CA LEU A 129 -5.35 1.49 9.13
C LEU A 129 -5.35 0.49 10.27
N GLU A 130 -4.22 -0.18 10.44
CA GLU A 130 -3.93 -1.04 11.59
C GLU A 130 -2.44 -0.97 11.93
N THR A 131 -2.10 -1.03 13.19
CA THR A 131 -0.74 -1.20 13.71
C THR A 131 -0.81 -1.66 15.16
N ASP A 132 0.18 -2.41 15.60
CA ASP A 132 0.40 -2.79 16.99
C ASP A 132 1.38 -1.85 17.72
N ASP A 133 1.85 -0.79 17.03
CA ASP A 133 2.70 0.26 17.59
C ASP A 133 1.87 1.52 17.82
N GLU A 134 1.44 1.75 19.05
CA GLU A 134 0.64 2.92 19.43
C GLU A 134 1.36 4.25 19.11
N ALA A 135 2.68 4.29 19.18
CA ALA A 135 3.45 5.49 18.86
C ALA A 135 3.46 5.80 17.36
N LEU A 136 3.19 4.81 16.52
CA LEU A 136 3.09 4.98 15.06
C LEU A 136 1.75 5.58 14.62
N ARG A 137 0.69 5.41 15.40
CA ARG A 137 -0.68 5.80 14.99
C ARG A 137 -0.81 7.23 14.49
N PRO A 138 -0.31 8.27 15.21
CA PRO A 138 -0.45 9.65 14.72
C PRO A 138 0.26 9.90 13.38
N GLU A 139 1.45 9.31 13.19
CA GLU A 139 2.22 9.47 11.97
C GLU A 139 1.57 8.76 10.78
N LEU A 140 1.05 7.54 11.00
CA LEU A 140 0.38 6.75 9.98
C LEU A 140 -0.94 7.40 9.56
N GLU A 141 -1.71 7.91 10.53
CA GLU A 141 -2.94 8.64 10.25
C GLU A 141 -2.66 9.93 9.47
N ALA A 142 -1.67 10.70 9.86
CA ALA A 142 -1.29 11.92 9.15
C ALA A 142 -0.87 11.63 7.70
N PHE A 143 -0.11 10.55 7.47
CA PHE A 143 0.23 10.09 6.14
C PHE A 143 -1.02 9.70 5.33
N ALA A 144 -1.93 8.90 5.91
CA ALA A 144 -3.14 8.45 5.25
C ALA A 144 -4.07 9.62 4.88
N ARG A 145 -4.21 10.62 5.74
CA ARG A 145 -5.04 11.82 5.49
C ARG A 145 -4.50 12.73 4.38
N ARG A 146 -3.24 12.59 3.99
CA ARG A 146 -2.69 13.22 2.79
C ARG A 146 -3.24 12.57 1.51
N LEU A 147 -3.68 11.33 1.58
CA LEU A 147 -4.13 10.53 0.43
C LEU A 147 -5.64 10.35 0.40
N SER A 148 -6.32 10.28 1.55
CA SER A 148 -7.75 10.00 1.67
C SER A 148 -8.43 10.90 2.69
N ARG A 149 -9.67 11.30 2.39
CA ARG A 149 -10.54 12.05 3.33
C ARG A 149 -11.14 11.16 4.41
N THR A 150 -11.24 9.85 4.15
CA THR A 150 -11.86 8.89 5.07
C THR A 150 -10.82 7.88 5.53
N VAL A 151 -10.40 8.00 6.78
CA VAL A 151 -9.44 7.12 7.43
C VAL A 151 -10.11 6.40 8.59
N ILE A 152 -10.03 5.07 8.61
CA ILE A 152 -10.73 4.19 9.55
C ILE A 152 -9.71 3.28 10.24
N TRP A 153 -9.67 3.31 11.57
CA TRP A 153 -8.90 2.34 12.34
C TRP A 153 -9.71 1.06 12.53
N ALA A 154 -9.15 -0.07 12.17
CA ALA A 154 -9.79 -1.36 12.30
C ALA A 154 -8.74 -2.46 12.45
N ASP A 155 -9.03 -3.46 13.28
CA ASP A 155 -8.22 -4.66 13.38
C ASP A 155 -8.36 -5.56 12.14
N SER A 156 -7.53 -6.58 12.06
CA SER A 156 -7.51 -7.53 10.94
C SER A 156 -8.85 -8.23 10.74
N ALA A 157 -9.58 -8.55 11.81
CA ALA A 157 -10.87 -9.22 11.73
C ALA A 157 -11.97 -8.30 11.17
N CYS A 158 -12.03 -7.05 11.64
CA CYS A 158 -12.97 -6.04 11.14
C CYS A 158 -12.68 -5.70 9.67
N ARG A 159 -11.40 -5.49 9.33
CA ARG A 159 -10.97 -5.21 7.95
C ARG A 159 -11.31 -6.35 7.00
N ALA A 160 -11.08 -7.61 7.39
CA ALA A 160 -11.42 -8.77 6.57
C ALA A 160 -12.92 -8.87 6.30
N LYS A 161 -13.77 -8.57 7.29
CA LYS A 161 -15.23 -8.50 7.11
C LYS A 161 -15.63 -7.39 6.15
N ALA A 162 -15.06 -6.19 6.28
CA ALA A 162 -15.33 -5.06 5.38
C ALA A 162 -14.90 -5.40 3.94
N HIS A 163 -13.72 -6.02 3.76
CA HIS A 163 -13.25 -6.50 2.47
C HIS A 163 -14.22 -7.50 1.85
N LEU A 164 -14.63 -8.52 2.61
CA LEU A 164 -15.57 -9.54 2.15
C LEU A 164 -16.92 -8.94 1.72
N ALA A 165 -17.47 -8.02 2.51
CA ALA A 165 -18.71 -7.32 2.19
C ALA A 165 -18.59 -6.52 0.88
N ALA A 166 -17.46 -5.82 0.66
CA ALA A 166 -17.20 -5.08 -0.57
C ALA A 166 -17.06 -6.00 -1.79
N VAL A 167 -16.39 -7.15 -1.65
CA VAL A 167 -16.27 -8.16 -2.71
C VAL A 167 -17.64 -8.69 -3.11
N PHE A 168 -18.51 -9.01 -2.13
CA PHE A 168 -19.87 -9.45 -2.42
C PHE A 168 -20.70 -8.37 -3.13
N ALA A 169 -20.65 -7.13 -2.65
CA ALA A 169 -21.38 -6.01 -3.25
C ALA A 169 -20.94 -5.77 -4.71
N CYS A 170 -19.63 -5.75 -4.97
CA CYS A 170 -19.10 -5.55 -6.32
C CYS A 170 -19.45 -6.72 -7.26
N ASN A 171 -19.31 -7.96 -6.80
CA ASN A 171 -19.61 -9.14 -7.63
C ASN A 171 -21.11 -9.25 -7.92
N PHE A 172 -21.97 -8.94 -6.95
CA PHE A 172 -23.42 -8.98 -7.13
C PHE A 172 -23.88 -7.98 -8.19
N VAL A 173 -23.36 -6.75 -8.14
CA VAL A 173 -23.67 -5.71 -9.12
C VAL A 173 -23.20 -6.11 -10.53
N ASN A 174 -22.00 -6.67 -10.64
CA ASN A 174 -21.43 -7.09 -11.94
C ASN A 174 -22.13 -8.31 -12.55
N HIS A 175 -22.89 -9.09 -11.79
CA HIS A 175 -23.63 -10.25 -12.31
C HIS A 175 -25.10 -9.93 -12.66
N MET A 176 -25.59 -8.72 -12.29
CA MET A 176 -26.96 -8.29 -12.55
C MET A 176 -27.11 -7.47 -13.85
N TYR A 177 -26.01 -7.14 -14.50
CA TYR A 177 -25.94 -6.41 -15.77
C TYR A 177 -25.03 -7.14 -16.76
#